data_8d73abb7eb634d696806ec35b1492546
#
_entry.id   8d73abb7eb634d696806ec35b1492546
#
_cell.length_a   1.000
_cell.length_b   1.000
_cell.length_c   1.000
_cell.angle_alpha   90.00
_cell.angle_beta   90.00
_cell.angle_gamma   90.00
#
_symmetry.space_group_name_H-M   'P 1'
#
loop_
_entity.id
_entity.type
_entity.pdbx_description
1 polymer ?
#
loop_
_entity_poly.entity_id
_entity_poly.type
_entity_poly.pdbx_seq_one_letter_code
_entity_poly.pdbx_strand_id
1 'polypeptide(L)'
;PDWDPSQHEGGPLRMIKYYPDKATILKRFRLLPEQECLNDWFVRYIAEHSVRKTDEGWRWKFDDSMFNSLERLFGYQFSFGCPALFIHGANSLLMLGNILGNIKNMYSDIMEFEEIPGAAHHVPLDKPLEIVDIIKNRLF
;
A
#
# COMPACT_ATOMS: atom_id res chain seq x y z
N PRO A 1 6.44 -14.36 -13.98
CA PRO A 1 5.40 -14.06 -14.96
C PRO A 1 5.46 -12.58 -15.25
N ASP A 2 5.68 -12.26 -16.52
CA ASP A 2 5.69 -10.90 -16.99
C ASP A 2 4.28 -10.33 -16.78
N TRP A 3 4.21 -9.21 -16.07
CA TRP A 3 2.95 -8.52 -15.85
C TRP A 3 2.51 -7.90 -17.19
N ASP A 4 1.41 -8.41 -17.75
CA ASP A 4 0.84 -7.91 -19.01
C ASP A 4 -0.25 -6.88 -18.71
N PRO A 5 -0.01 -5.59 -18.99
CA PRO A 5 -0.99 -4.54 -18.76
C PRO A 5 -2.25 -4.67 -19.62
N SER A 6 -2.19 -5.36 -20.76
CA SER A 6 -3.34 -5.52 -21.67
C SER A 6 -4.41 -6.47 -21.11
N GLN A 7 -4.04 -7.35 -20.16
CA GLN A 7 -4.96 -8.28 -19.51
C GLN A 7 -5.75 -7.65 -18.35
N HIS A 8 -5.45 -6.40 -18.01
CA HIS A 8 -6.14 -5.65 -16.98
C HIS A 8 -6.97 -4.53 -17.61
N GLU A 9 -7.82 -4.87 -18.56
CA GLU A 9 -8.92 -3.99 -18.93
C GLU A 9 -9.70 -3.68 -17.65
N GLY A 10 -9.93 -2.39 -17.42
CA GLY A 10 -10.53 -1.87 -16.20
C GLY A 10 -11.70 -2.72 -15.77
N GLY A 11 -11.55 -3.41 -14.65
CA GLY A 11 -12.60 -4.22 -14.08
C GLY A 11 -13.86 -3.37 -13.89
N PRO A 12 -15.05 -3.98 -13.85
CA PRO A 12 -16.31 -3.26 -13.73
C PRO A 12 -16.22 -2.30 -12.54
N LEU A 13 -16.75 -1.09 -12.73
CA LEU A 13 -16.96 -0.08 -11.70
C LEU A 13 -17.29 -0.79 -10.39
N ARG A 14 -16.39 -0.72 -9.41
CA ARG A 14 -16.69 -1.28 -8.10
C ARG A 14 -17.85 -0.47 -7.55
N MET A 15 -19.03 -1.09 -7.50
CA MET A 15 -20.20 -0.46 -6.91
C MET A 15 -19.91 -0.19 -5.43
N ILE A 16 -20.21 1.03 -4.99
CA ILE A 16 -20.13 1.39 -3.57
C ILE A 16 -20.99 0.41 -2.78
N LYS A 17 -20.36 -0.25 -1.81
CA LYS A 17 -21.03 -1.23 -0.97
C LYS A 17 -21.32 -0.64 0.40
N TYR A 18 -22.57 -0.69 0.80
CA TYR A 18 -23.02 -0.29 2.13
C TYR A 18 -23.23 -1.51 3.03
N TYR A 19 -22.98 -1.34 4.31
CA TYR A 19 -23.09 -2.36 5.33
C TYR A 19 -24.04 -1.89 6.44
N PRO A 20 -24.83 -2.79 7.03
CA PRO A 20 -25.86 -2.39 8.01
C PRO A 20 -25.27 -1.80 9.28
N ASP A 21 -24.10 -2.25 9.70
CA ASP A 21 -23.45 -1.82 10.94
C ASP A 21 -21.92 -1.82 10.83
N LYS A 22 -21.29 -1.11 11.80
CA LYS A 22 -19.83 -0.98 11.85
C LYS A 22 -19.12 -2.33 12.05
N ALA A 23 -19.69 -3.22 12.86
CA ALA A 23 -19.06 -4.51 13.14
C ALA A 23 -18.99 -5.38 11.88
N THR A 24 -20.04 -5.36 11.09
CA THR A 24 -20.12 -6.11 9.82
C THR A 24 -19.08 -5.65 8.82
N ILE A 25 -18.89 -4.34 8.63
CA ILE A 25 -17.89 -3.82 7.70
C ILE A 25 -16.47 -4.08 8.22
N LEU A 26 -16.19 -3.91 9.51
CA LEU A 26 -14.87 -4.14 10.09
C LEU A 26 -14.39 -5.58 9.94
N LYS A 27 -15.29 -6.58 10.00
CA LYS A 27 -14.96 -7.98 9.72
C LYS A 27 -14.46 -8.20 8.28
N ARG A 28 -14.70 -7.27 7.37
CA ARG A 28 -14.28 -7.32 5.97
C ARG A 28 -12.96 -6.60 5.70
N PHE A 29 -12.40 -5.95 6.70
CA PHE A 29 -11.10 -5.31 6.54
C PHE A 29 -10.03 -6.35 6.22
N ARG A 30 -9.22 -6.05 5.20
CA ARG A 30 -8.05 -6.84 4.81
C ARG A 30 -6.95 -5.88 4.36
N LEU A 31 -5.73 -6.20 4.69
CA LEU A 31 -4.57 -5.57 4.08
C LEU A 31 -4.43 -6.08 2.63
N LEU A 32 -3.97 -5.24 1.73
CA LEU A 32 -3.70 -5.62 0.34
C LEU A 32 -2.28 -5.17 -0.06
N PRO A 33 -1.37 -6.11 -0.33
CA PRO A 33 -1.55 -7.56 -0.28
C PRO A 33 -1.86 -8.06 1.12
N GLU A 34 -2.53 -9.20 1.22
CA GLU A 34 -2.83 -9.83 2.50
C GLU A 34 -1.54 -10.27 3.18
N GLN A 35 -1.40 -9.93 4.45
CA GLN A 35 -0.26 -10.31 5.27
C GLN A 35 -0.68 -10.47 6.73
N GLU A 36 0.02 -11.33 7.45
CA GLU A 36 -0.03 -11.36 8.89
C GLU A 36 0.71 -10.15 9.47
N CYS A 37 0.18 -9.59 10.54
CA CYS A 37 0.80 -8.46 11.22
C CYS A 37 0.80 -8.72 12.74
N LEU A 38 1.98 -8.67 13.34
CA LEU A 38 2.14 -8.88 14.78
C LEU A 38 1.46 -7.77 15.61
N ASN A 39 1.32 -6.59 15.03
CA ASN A 39 0.66 -5.43 15.63
C ASN A 39 -0.82 -5.35 15.25
N ASP A 40 -1.61 -6.38 15.58
CA ASP A 40 -3.03 -6.48 15.22
C ASP A 40 -3.87 -5.31 15.74
N TRP A 41 -3.49 -4.72 16.88
CA TRP A 41 -4.11 -3.53 17.44
C TRP A 41 -3.98 -2.32 16.49
N PHE A 42 -2.86 -2.21 15.78
CA PHE A 42 -2.62 -1.12 14.83
C PHE A 42 -3.46 -1.34 13.55
N VAL A 43 -3.51 -2.57 13.06
CA VAL A 43 -4.39 -2.95 11.94
C VAL A 43 -5.85 -2.66 12.27
N ARG A 44 -6.28 -3.00 13.49
CA ARG A 44 -7.63 -2.71 13.99
C ARG A 44 -7.91 -1.22 14.07
N TYR A 45 -6.98 -0.44 14.60
CA TYR A 45 -7.08 1.02 14.65
C TYR A 45 -7.28 1.61 13.25
N ILE A 46 -6.48 1.19 12.26
CA ILE A 46 -6.63 1.63 10.88
C ILE A 46 -8.01 1.24 10.33
N ALA A 47 -8.43 0.00 10.52
CA ALA A 47 -9.74 -0.47 10.07
C ALA A 47 -10.88 0.40 10.61
N GLU A 48 -10.87 0.69 11.92
CA GLU A 48 -11.89 1.51 12.57
C GLU A 48 -11.95 2.95 12.06
N HIS A 49 -10.79 3.52 11.69
CA HIS A 49 -10.69 4.87 11.14
C HIS A 49 -10.89 4.92 9.62
N SER A 50 -10.95 3.77 8.95
CA SER A 50 -11.16 3.66 7.50
C SER A 50 -12.63 3.56 7.10
N VAL A 51 -13.56 3.60 8.03
CA VAL A 51 -14.99 3.51 7.78
C VAL A 51 -15.71 4.80 8.16
N ARG A 52 -16.85 5.06 7.50
CA ARG A 52 -17.77 6.15 7.83
C ARG A 52 -19.22 5.68 7.76
N LYS A 53 -20.08 6.33 8.57
CA LYS A 53 -21.53 6.17 8.49
C LYS A 53 -22.09 7.17 7.47
N THR A 54 -23.07 6.72 6.70
CA THR A 54 -23.89 7.53 5.77
C THR A 54 -25.35 7.21 6.02
N ASP A 55 -26.26 7.86 5.31
CA ASP A 55 -27.70 7.59 5.41
C ASP A 55 -28.07 6.19 4.92
N GLU A 56 -27.29 5.67 3.94
CA GLU A 56 -27.46 4.32 3.38
C GLU A 56 -26.81 3.21 4.21
N GLY A 57 -26.01 3.57 5.23
CA GLY A 57 -25.30 2.61 6.07
C GLY A 57 -23.81 2.92 6.23
N TRP A 58 -23.03 1.91 6.61
CA TRP A 58 -21.59 2.03 6.77
C TRP A 58 -20.86 1.71 5.48
N ARG A 59 -19.85 2.52 5.11
CA ARG A 59 -18.98 2.26 3.96
C ARG A 59 -17.53 2.57 4.29
N TRP A 60 -16.62 2.12 3.42
CA TRP A 60 -15.22 2.53 3.45
C TRP A 60 -15.07 4.01 3.10
N LYS A 61 -14.06 4.67 3.67
CA LYS A 61 -13.76 6.09 3.39
C LYS A 61 -13.09 6.31 2.05
N PHE A 62 -12.38 5.31 1.52
CA PHE A 62 -11.68 5.49 0.26
C PHE A 62 -12.67 5.79 -0.88
N ASP A 63 -12.19 6.47 -1.89
CA ASP A 63 -12.97 6.77 -3.08
C ASP A 63 -12.92 5.60 -4.05
N ASP A 64 -14.04 4.91 -4.22
CA ASP A 64 -14.16 3.76 -5.12
C ASP A 64 -13.93 4.15 -6.58
N SER A 65 -14.17 5.43 -6.96
CA SER A 65 -13.99 5.94 -8.32
C SER A 65 -12.53 6.15 -8.70
N MET A 66 -11.62 6.21 -7.72
CA MET A 66 -10.19 6.44 -7.98
C MET A 66 -9.59 5.42 -8.96
N PHE A 67 -10.04 4.16 -8.91
CA PHE A 67 -9.56 3.12 -9.80
C PHE A 67 -10.05 3.26 -11.25
N ASN A 68 -11.08 4.09 -11.48
CA ASN A 68 -11.64 4.34 -12.81
C ASN A 68 -11.00 5.55 -13.49
N SER A 69 -10.45 6.48 -12.69
CA SER A 69 -9.87 7.75 -13.15
C SER A 69 -8.34 7.76 -13.14
N LEU A 70 -7.70 6.73 -12.58
CA LEU A 70 -6.25 6.60 -12.62
C LEU A 70 -5.80 6.26 -14.05
N GLU A 71 -5.29 7.24 -14.77
CA GLU A 71 -4.47 6.96 -15.94
C GLU A 71 -3.28 6.12 -15.51
N ARG A 72 -3.11 4.96 -16.17
CA ARG A 72 -1.96 4.10 -15.90
C ARG A 72 -0.74 4.76 -16.54
N LEU A 73 0.05 5.43 -15.71
CA LEU A 73 1.29 6.08 -16.14
C LEU A 73 2.42 5.04 -16.29
N PHE A 74 2.25 4.11 -17.24
CA PHE A 74 3.29 3.15 -17.56
C PHE A 74 4.42 3.82 -18.34
N GLY A 75 5.67 3.55 -17.93
CA GLY A 75 6.85 4.04 -18.62
C GLY A 75 7.26 5.48 -18.28
N TYR A 76 6.56 6.16 -17.39
CA TYR A 76 7.03 7.44 -16.86
C TYR A 76 8.12 7.21 -15.82
N GLN A 77 9.27 7.84 -16.05
CA GLN A 77 10.30 7.94 -15.04
C GLN A 77 9.99 9.14 -14.15
N PHE A 78 9.97 8.91 -12.84
CA PHE A 78 9.83 10.00 -11.88
C PHE A 78 11.19 10.69 -11.70
N SER A 79 11.18 12.01 -11.59
CA SER A 79 12.31 12.79 -11.10
C SER A 79 11.90 13.46 -9.78
N PHE A 80 12.78 13.37 -8.79
CA PHE A 80 12.54 14.00 -7.49
C PHE A 80 13.37 15.28 -7.38
N GLY A 81 12.76 16.36 -6.92
CA GLY A 81 13.45 17.62 -6.61
C GLY A 81 14.09 17.61 -5.21
N CYS A 82 14.12 16.46 -4.53
CA CYS A 82 14.66 16.27 -3.19
C CYS A 82 15.27 14.88 -3.05
N PRO A 83 16.13 14.63 -2.04
CA PRO A 83 16.56 13.27 -1.71
C PRO A 83 15.36 12.35 -1.46
N ALA A 84 15.43 11.14 -1.97
CA ALA A 84 14.38 10.14 -1.84
C ALA A 84 14.91 8.82 -1.27
N LEU A 85 14.14 8.20 -0.41
CA LEU A 85 14.43 6.89 0.18
C LEU A 85 13.25 5.95 -0.05
N PHE A 86 13.53 4.81 -0.69
CA PHE A 86 12.57 3.74 -0.90
C PHE A 86 12.77 2.67 0.16
N ILE A 87 11.82 2.54 1.07
CA ILE A 87 11.85 1.53 2.13
C ILE A 87 10.92 0.38 1.74
N HIS A 88 11.41 -0.85 1.82
CA HIS A 88 10.62 -2.04 1.55
C HIS A 88 10.88 -3.16 2.54
N GLY A 89 9.89 -4.02 2.75
CA GLY A 89 10.06 -5.23 3.55
C GLY A 89 10.70 -6.35 2.73
N ALA A 90 11.63 -7.10 3.34
CA ALA A 90 12.30 -8.24 2.72
C ALA A 90 11.31 -9.34 2.29
N ASN A 91 10.16 -9.46 2.98
CA ASN A 91 9.11 -10.44 2.71
C ASN A 91 7.93 -9.85 1.91
N SER A 92 8.09 -8.69 1.29
CA SER A 92 7.02 -8.05 0.52
C SER A 92 6.65 -8.86 -0.72
N LEU A 93 5.40 -9.34 -0.79
CA LEU A 93 4.88 -10.07 -1.95
C LEU A 93 4.83 -9.24 -3.23
N LEU A 94 4.84 -7.90 -3.12
CA LEU A 94 4.88 -6.99 -4.29
C LEU A 94 6.30 -6.72 -4.79
N MET A 95 7.34 -7.15 -4.05
CA MET A 95 8.75 -6.98 -4.45
C MET A 95 9.40 -8.27 -4.91
N LEU A 96 8.58 -9.28 -5.27
CA LEU A 96 9.07 -10.59 -5.72
C LEU A 96 9.58 -10.56 -7.16
N GLY A 97 10.42 -11.54 -7.47
CA GLY A 97 10.99 -11.73 -8.80
C GLY A 97 11.86 -10.55 -9.23
N ASN A 98 11.63 -10.03 -10.42
CA ASN A 98 12.41 -8.93 -11.01
C ASN A 98 11.89 -7.53 -10.65
N ILE A 99 10.79 -7.41 -9.88
CA ILE A 99 10.12 -6.11 -9.64
C ILE A 99 11.07 -5.16 -8.91
N LEU A 100 11.63 -5.58 -7.77
CA LEU A 100 12.57 -4.76 -7.01
C LEU A 100 13.83 -4.43 -7.82
N GLY A 101 14.36 -5.42 -8.57
CA GLY A 101 15.51 -5.21 -9.47
C GLY A 101 15.23 -4.16 -10.53
N ASN A 102 14.06 -4.21 -11.16
CA ASN A 102 13.65 -3.23 -12.15
C ASN A 102 13.51 -1.83 -11.56
N ILE A 103 12.91 -1.70 -10.36
CA ILE A 103 12.79 -0.42 -9.65
C ILE A 103 14.19 0.13 -9.33
N LYS A 104 15.09 -0.70 -8.79
CA LYS A 104 16.48 -0.30 -8.49
C LYS A 104 17.21 0.16 -9.75
N ASN A 105 17.09 -0.59 -10.84
CA ASN A 105 17.73 -0.23 -12.12
C ASN A 105 17.22 1.10 -12.69
N MET A 106 15.95 1.43 -12.45
CA MET A 106 15.37 2.68 -12.95
C MET A 106 15.71 3.89 -12.09
N TYR A 107 15.93 3.71 -10.78
CA TYR A 107 15.91 4.82 -9.82
C TYR A 107 17.12 4.90 -8.89
N SER A 108 18.12 3.97 -8.98
CA SER A 108 19.29 3.99 -8.09
C SER A 108 20.13 5.27 -8.18
N ASP A 109 20.05 6.00 -9.28
CA ASP A 109 20.78 7.28 -9.43
C ASP A 109 20.12 8.46 -8.69
N ILE A 110 18.85 8.33 -8.31
CA ILE A 110 18.04 9.42 -7.73
C ILE A 110 17.34 9.02 -6.42
N MET A 111 17.48 7.78 -5.98
CA MET A 111 16.80 7.23 -4.82
C MET A 111 17.68 6.23 -4.09
N GLU A 112 17.75 6.35 -2.76
CA GLU A 112 18.35 5.32 -1.91
C GLU A 112 17.34 4.21 -1.61
N PHE A 113 17.84 3.01 -1.31
CA PHE A 113 17.00 1.84 -1.02
C PHE A 113 17.36 1.25 0.34
N GLU A 114 16.34 1.02 1.16
CA GLU A 114 16.48 0.41 2.48
C GLU A 114 15.55 -0.81 2.58
N GLU A 115 16.15 -1.98 2.88
CA GLU A 115 15.39 -3.22 3.10
C GLU A 115 15.21 -3.46 4.58
N ILE A 116 13.98 -3.71 5.01
CA ILE A 116 13.67 -4.03 6.41
C ILE A 116 13.51 -5.56 6.58
N PRO A 117 14.46 -6.21 7.26
CA PRO A 117 14.40 -7.65 7.50
C PRO A 117 13.14 -8.04 8.28
N GLY A 118 12.50 -9.14 7.85
CA GLY A 118 11.32 -9.69 8.52
C GLY A 118 10.04 -8.87 8.38
N ALA A 119 10.05 -7.74 7.64
CA ALA A 119 8.85 -7.01 7.32
C ALA A 119 8.23 -7.53 6.02
N ALA A 120 6.90 -7.55 5.94
CA ALA A 120 6.16 -7.78 4.71
C ALA A 120 5.89 -6.45 3.97
N HIS A 121 4.83 -6.37 3.15
CA HIS A 121 4.62 -5.18 2.32
C HIS A 121 4.28 -3.92 3.13
N HIS A 122 3.45 -4.06 4.16
CA HIS A 122 3.03 -2.93 5.01
C HIS A 122 4.05 -2.70 6.14
N VAL A 123 5.26 -2.30 5.78
CA VAL A 123 6.40 -2.15 6.70
C VAL A 123 6.08 -1.34 7.97
N PRO A 124 5.37 -0.19 7.90
CA PRO A 124 5.03 0.57 9.10
C PRO A 124 4.12 -0.17 10.09
N LEU A 125 3.40 -1.19 9.65
CA LEU A 125 2.57 -2.04 10.52
C LEU A 125 3.38 -3.15 11.18
N ASP A 126 4.37 -3.68 10.46
CA ASP A 126 5.22 -4.76 10.97
C ASP A 126 6.35 -4.23 11.85
N LYS A 127 7.00 -3.16 11.41
CA LYS A 127 8.24 -2.61 11.97
C LYS A 127 8.16 -1.10 12.22
N PRO A 128 7.19 -0.62 13.02
CA PRO A 128 6.97 0.81 13.23
C PRO A 128 8.16 1.52 13.87
N LEU A 129 8.88 0.89 14.81
CA LEU A 129 10.00 1.51 15.50
C LEU A 129 11.22 1.62 14.58
N GLU A 130 11.49 0.61 13.77
CA GLU A 130 12.55 0.62 12.78
C GLU A 130 12.34 1.73 11.75
N ILE A 131 11.11 1.95 11.30
CA ILE A 131 10.78 3.07 10.41
C ILE A 131 11.02 4.42 11.09
N VAL A 132 10.61 4.56 12.35
CA VAL A 132 10.84 5.79 13.12
C VAL A 132 12.34 6.08 13.26
N ASP A 133 13.16 5.06 13.54
CA ASP A 133 14.60 5.22 13.68
C ASP A 133 15.27 5.60 12.34
N ILE A 134 14.86 4.97 11.24
CA ILE A 134 15.36 5.36 9.90
C ILE A 134 15.00 6.82 9.60
N ILE A 135 13.76 7.23 9.83
CA ILE A 135 13.30 8.60 9.59
C ILE A 135 14.10 9.60 10.43
N LYS A 136 14.29 9.32 11.73
CA LYS A 136 15.09 10.19 12.62
C LYS A 136 16.53 10.33 12.15
N ASN A 137 17.18 9.21 11.81
CA ASN A 137 18.58 9.22 11.39
C ASN A 137 18.81 9.87 10.03
N ARG A 138 17.77 10.04 9.21
CA ARG A 138 17.87 10.65 7.87
C ARG A 138 17.44 12.12 7.83
N LEU A 139 16.55 12.53 8.73
CA LEU A 139 15.97 13.89 8.71
C LEU A 139 16.50 14.80 9.83
N PHE A 140 17.14 14.25 10.86
CA PHE A 140 17.63 14.97 12.02
C PHE A 140 19.05 14.56 12.41
#